data_9cd2bb06b2f5ed19623800a443fcaf61
#
_entry.id   9cd2bb06b2f5ed19623800a443fcaf61
#
_cell.length_a   1.000
_cell.length_b   1.000
_cell.length_c   1.000
_cell.angle_alpha   90.00
_cell.angle_beta   90.00
_cell.angle_gamma   90.00
#
_symmetry.space_group_name_H-M   'P 1'
#
loop_
_entity.id
_entity.type
_entity.pdbx_description
1 polymer ?
#
loop_
_entity_poly.entity_id
_entity_poly.type
_entity_poly.pdbx_seq_one_letter_code
_entity_poly.pdbx_strand_id
1 'polypeptide(L)'
;MHKRRASRRKKALIAASTASLAGGLLFGFNALAQADAVSGTVIGGQGNYRTINHRAKPSLSAQVNGSSKVGDRIQMSCRTTGDTVENNPRWIFTGSYYIADTFIKENTTALPVCGSSPNPKPTPTPPPTTAKTLKIDMQKQVRTQWCWDASGVTIAKHWGFSVSQEQFCQLAAQGSWVNCNNQPATLEDMANGLARLGLSNSGRSLYRNASFSESAAEIAAGRPFAVRIGWRTGGGHMNVIYGYDSATNMVAVGDPWQTTQTYTWWNHATYVNNNSFQWTHSRIGIQG
;
A
#
# COMPACT_ATOMS: atom_id res chain seq x y z
N MET A 1 -41.88 48.31 -30.17
CA MET A 1 -41.91 49.65 -29.51
C MET A 1 -41.33 49.54 -28.12
N HIS A 2 -40.36 50.47 -27.82
CA HIS A 2 -39.71 50.82 -26.58
C HIS A 2 -38.80 49.77 -25.93
N LYS A 3 -37.51 49.84 -26.10
CA LYS A 3 -36.39 50.74 -25.69
C LYS A 3 -36.43 51.19 -24.22
N ARG A 4 -35.35 50.83 -23.50
CA ARG A 4 -34.43 51.64 -22.68
C ARG A 4 -33.91 50.82 -21.50
N ARG A 5 -32.75 50.79 -21.14
CA ARG A 5 -31.41 51.46 -21.19
C ARG A 5 -30.73 51.20 -19.83
N ALA A 6 -29.50 50.94 -19.92
CA ALA A 6 -28.49 50.75 -18.89
C ALA A 6 -28.42 51.83 -17.78
N SER A 7 -27.88 51.43 -16.62
CA SER A 7 -27.01 52.31 -15.83
C SER A 7 -25.98 51.55 -15.04
N ARG A 8 -24.74 51.89 -15.37
CA ARG A 8 -23.55 51.63 -14.55
C ARG A 8 -23.55 52.59 -13.36
N ARG A 9 -23.13 52.16 -12.16
CA ARG A 9 -22.37 53.07 -11.24
C ARG A 9 -21.32 52.26 -10.46
N LYS A 10 -20.08 52.70 -10.66
CA LYS A 10 -18.88 52.48 -9.84
C LYS A 10 -18.92 53.41 -8.63
N LYS A 11 -18.26 53.00 -7.58
CA LYS A 11 -17.47 53.76 -6.58
C LYS A 11 -17.44 52.93 -5.29
N ALA A 12 -16.46 52.84 -4.53
CA ALA A 12 -15.04 53.19 -4.39
C ALA A 12 -14.72 52.93 -2.90
N LEU A 13 -13.53 52.42 -2.68
CA LEU A 13 -12.71 52.33 -1.46
C LEU A 13 -13.18 53.09 -0.20
N ILE A 14 -13.02 52.42 0.96
CA ILE A 14 -12.37 52.99 2.13
C ILE A 14 -11.66 51.85 2.87
N ALA A 15 -10.35 52.02 3.12
CA ALA A 15 -9.54 51.19 3.99
C ALA A 15 -9.70 51.67 5.44
N ALA A 16 -9.71 50.74 6.37
CA ALA A 16 -9.45 51.04 7.78
C ALA A 16 -8.59 49.93 8.38
N SER A 17 -7.38 50.27 8.70
CA SER A 17 -6.42 49.45 9.42
C SER A 17 -6.80 49.43 10.91
N THR A 18 -6.85 48.23 11.49
CA THR A 18 -6.63 48.10 12.94
C THR A 18 -5.75 46.88 13.17
N ALA A 19 -4.54 47.17 13.65
CA ALA A 19 -3.60 46.20 14.15
C ALA A 19 -4.13 45.62 15.48
N SER A 20 -4.18 44.30 15.59
CA SER A 20 -4.24 43.64 16.89
C SER A 20 -3.21 42.53 16.91
N LEU A 21 -2.19 42.71 17.73
CA LEU A 21 -1.25 41.68 18.13
C LEU A 21 -2.01 40.61 18.93
N ALA A 22 -1.99 39.40 18.43
CA ALA A 22 -2.25 38.21 19.22
C ALA A 22 -1.24 37.13 18.83
N GLY A 23 -0.48 36.67 19.83
CA GLY A 23 0.60 35.74 19.67
C GLY A 23 0.12 34.40 19.04
N GLY A 24 0.59 34.12 17.85
CA GLY A 24 0.39 32.85 17.18
C GLY A 24 1.50 31.88 17.59
N LEU A 25 1.12 30.82 18.28
CA LEU A 25 1.93 29.61 18.38
C LEU A 25 2.11 29.08 16.95
N LEU A 26 3.34 29.19 16.46
CA LEU A 26 3.77 28.52 15.23
C LEU A 26 3.81 27.01 15.50
N PHE A 27 2.72 26.30 15.19
CA PHE A 27 2.79 24.89 14.93
C PHE A 27 3.55 24.72 13.62
N GLY A 28 4.83 24.39 13.72
CA GLY A 28 5.62 23.96 12.60
C GLY A 28 5.03 22.68 12.03
N PHE A 29 4.31 22.79 10.91
CA PHE A 29 4.04 21.64 10.05
C PHE A 29 5.38 21.18 9.48
N ASN A 30 6.03 20.22 10.12
CA ASN A 30 7.05 19.43 9.46
C ASN A 30 6.33 18.66 8.32
N ALA A 31 6.32 19.25 7.14
CA ALA A 31 6.11 18.51 5.92
C ALA A 31 7.22 17.45 5.87
N LEU A 32 6.89 16.21 6.21
CA LEU A 32 7.74 15.07 5.91
C LEU A 32 7.94 15.09 4.40
N ALA A 33 9.10 15.55 3.96
CA ALA A 33 9.52 15.41 2.57
C ALA A 33 9.43 13.91 2.25
N GLN A 34 8.38 13.53 1.53
CA GLN A 34 8.35 12.26 0.84
C GLN A 34 9.56 12.29 -0.08
N ALA A 35 10.54 11.44 0.17
CA ALA A 35 11.61 11.25 -0.78
C ALA A 35 10.93 10.87 -2.10
N ASP A 36 11.02 11.75 -3.10
CA ASP A 36 10.46 11.51 -4.42
C ASP A 36 10.95 10.14 -4.89
N ALA A 37 10.00 9.26 -5.19
CA ALA A 37 10.32 7.92 -5.65
C ALA A 37 11.15 8.04 -6.95
N VAL A 38 12.43 7.71 -6.86
CA VAL A 38 13.34 7.81 -8.00
C VAL A 38 12.89 6.82 -9.06
N SER A 39 12.53 7.31 -10.23
CA SER A 39 12.10 6.46 -11.34
C SER A 39 13.19 6.36 -12.41
N GLY A 40 13.33 5.18 -13.01
CA GLY A 40 14.23 4.94 -14.13
C GLY A 40 13.51 4.45 -15.37
N THR A 41 14.12 4.68 -16.53
CA THR A 41 13.63 4.21 -17.83
C THR A 41 14.41 2.98 -18.25
N VAL A 42 13.71 1.92 -18.61
CA VAL A 42 14.33 0.66 -19.08
C VAL A 42 14.91 0.84 -20.47
N ILE A 43 16.18 0.44 -20.66
CA ILE A 43 16.87 0.45 -21.97
C ILE A 43 17.34 -0.95 -22.34
N GLY A 44 17.69 -1.17 -23.62
CA GLY A 44 18.07 -2.48 -24.15
C GLY A 44 19.51 -2.91 -23.89
N GLY A 45 20.34 -2.09 -23.22
CA GLY A 45 21.75 -2.37 -23.01
C GLY A 45 22.54 -2.54 -24.32
N GLN A 46 23.76 -3.08 -24.24
CA GLN A 46 24.63 -3.32 -25.40
C GLN A 46 24.08 -4.43 -26.32
N GLY A 47 23.28 -5.38 -25.74
CA GLY A 47 22.63 -6.45 -26.51
C GLY A 47 21.37 -6.05 -27.26
N ASN A 48 20.96 -4.78 -27.21
CA ASN A 48 19.73 -4.25 -27.85
C ASN A 48 18.48 -5.09 -27.55
N TYR A 49 18.36 -5.56 -26.30
CA TYR A 49 17.22 -6.36 -25.86
C TYR A 49 15.92 -5.53 -25.92
N ARG A 50 14.83 -6.15 -26.31
CA ARG A 50 13.49 -5.50 -26.34
C ARG A 50 12.74 -5.59 -25.01
N THR A 51 13.08 -6.61 -24.22
CA THR A 51 12.51 -6.87 -22.89
C THR A 51 13.62 -7.26 -21.92
N ILE A 52 13.52 -6.78 -20.68
CA ILE A 52 14.49 -7.02 -19.64
C ILE A 52 13.83 -7.79 -18.50
N ASN A 53 14.45 -8.88 -18.09
CA ASN A 53 13.91 -9.78 -17.08
C ASN A 53 13.91 -9.16 -15.67
N HIS A 54 12.83 -9.36 -14.94
CA HIS A 54 12.70 -9.16 -13.51
C HIS A 54 13.16 -10.40 -12.76
N ARG A 55 14.08 -10.27 -11.83
CA ARG A 55 14.64 -11.43 -11.13
C ARG A 55 14.35 -11.36 -9.63
N ALA A 56 14.20 -12.55 -9.02
CA ALA A 56 13.93 -12.68 -7.59
C ALA A 56 15.14 -12.29 -6.71
N LYS A 57 16.37 -12.34 -7.26
CA LYS A 57 17.65 -11.96 -6.62
C LYS A 57 18.54 -11.26 -7.64
N PRO A 58 19.59 -10.54 -7.21
CA PRO A 58 20.53 -9.88 -8.12
C PRO A 58 21.52 -10.88 -8.76
N SER A 59 20.98 -11.87 -9.47
CA SER A 59 21.75 -12.97 -10.09
C SER A 59 21.10 -13.43 -11.39
N LEU A 60 21.92 -13.77 -12.38
CA LEU A 60 21.50 -14.29 -13.67
C LEU A 60 20.88 -15.69 -13.57
N SER A 61 21.21 -16.47 -12.53
CA SER A 61 20.60 -17.77 -12.24
C SER A 61 19.31 -17.67 -11.43
N ALA A 62 18.96 -16.47 -10.92
CA ALA A 62 17.74 -16.29 -10.15
C ALA A 62 16.49 -16.44 -11.01
N GLN A 63 15.41 -16.91 -10.38
CA GLN A 63 14.09 -17.05 -11.02
C GLN A 63 13.66 -15.75 -11.67
N VAL A 64 13.15 -15.85 -12.90
CA VAL A 64 12.52 -14.75 -13.64
C VAL A 64 11.04 -14.70 -13.27
N ASN A 65 10.61 -13.57 -12.68
CA ASN A 65 9.25 -13.35 -12.20
C ASN A 65 8.44 -12.41 -13.11
N GLY A 66 9.01 -11.98 -14.24
CA GLY A 66 8.39 -11.06 -15.18
C GLY A 66 9.43 -10.34 -16.03
N SER A 67 9.00 -9.34 -16.78
CA SER A 67 9.88 -8.48 -17.59
C SER A 67 9.28 -7.09 -17.78
N SER A 68 10.16 -6.10 -18.08
CA SER A 68 9.78 -4.78 -18.60
C SER A 68 10.21 -4.64 -20.05
N LYS A 69 9.46 -3.86 -20.82
CA LYS A 69 9.84 -3.47 -22.17
C LYS A 69 10.79 -2.28 -22.14
N VAL A 70 11.62 -2.17 -23.16
CA VAL A 70 12.42 -0.95 -23.38
C VAL A 70 11.48 0.25 -23.52
N GLY A 71 11.76 1.31 -22.77
CA GLY A 71 10.91 2.50 -22.65
C GLY A 71 10.01 2.51 -21.42
N ASP A 72 9.77 1.38 -20.76
CA ASP A 72 8.98 1.34 -19.54
C ASP A 72 9.66 2.15 -18.43
N ARG A 73 8.85 2.84 -17.63
CA ARG A 73 9.31 3.49 -16.40
C ARG A 73 9.10 2.58 -15.20
N ILE A 74 10.15 2.43 -14.40
CA ILE A 74 10.13 1.64 -13.17
C ILE A 74 10.50 2.50 -11.97
N GLN A 75 9.96 2.17 -10.81
CA GLN A 75 10.35 2.78 -9.54
C GLN A 75 11.63 2.11 -9.03
N MET A 76 12.59 2.88 -8.57
CA MET A 76 13.86 2.39 -8.05
C MET A 76 13.97 2.68 -6.56
N SER A 77 14.21 1.65 -5.75
CA SER A 77 14.27 1.77 -4.29
C SER A 77 15.69 1.85 -3.76
N CYS A 78 16.57 0.95 -4.20
CA CYS A 78 17.96 0.90 -3.78
C CYS A 78 18.82 0.14 -4.79
N ARG A 79 20.14 0.26 -4.68
CA ARG A 79 21.13 -0.49 -5.49
C ARG A 79 21.87 -1.52 -4.67
N THR A 80 22.26 -2.62 -5.30
CA THR A 80 23.08 -3.67 -4.68
C THR A 80 24.08 -4.22 -5.68
N THR A 81 24.95 -5.12 -5.25
CA THR A 81 25.90 -5.84 -6.10
C THR A 81 25.38 -7.25 -6.33
N GLY A 82 25.56 -7.77 -7.54
CA GLY A 82 25.19 -9.12 -7.93
C GLY A 82 26.05 -9.62 -9.08
N ASP A 83 25.52 -10.54 -9.89
CA ASP A 83 26.24 -11.03 -11.07
C ASP A 83 26.51 -9.89 -12.05
N THR A 84 27.69 -9.92 -12.67
CA THR A 84 28.09 -8.91 -13.64
C THR A 84 27.28 -9.07 -14.93
N VAL A 85 26.64 -7.99 -15.37
CA VAL A 85 25.89 -7.89 -16.63
C VAL A 85 26.47 -6.74 -17.44
N GLU A 86 26.98 -7.01 -18.64
CA GLU A 86 27.62 -6.01 -19.53
C GLU A 86 28.68 -5.17 -18.78
N ASN A 87 29.58 -5.85 -18.05
CA ASN A 87 30.66 -5.27 -17.22
C ASN A 87 30.18 -4.43 -16.02
N ASN A 88 28.90 -4.49 -15.67
CA ASN A 88 28.33 -3.79 -14.53
C ASN A 88 27.78 -4.79 -13.49
N PRO A 89 28.36 -4.86 -12.25
CA PRO A 89 27.86 -5.74 -11.20
C PRO A 89 26.70 -5.13 -10.41
N ARG A 90 26.25 -3.90 -10.74
CA ARG A 90 25.19 -3.22 -10.01
C ARG A 90 23.82 -3.72 -10.45
N TRP A 91 22.95 -3.88 -9.47
CA TRP A 91 21.57 -4.24 -9.63
C TRP A 91 20.69 -3.26 -8.88
N ILE A 92 19.51 -3.00 -9.42
CA ILE A 92 18.50 -2.11 -8.85
C ILE A 92 17.37 -2.97 -8.29
N PHE A 93 17.03 -2.72 -7.04
CA PHE A 93 15.83 -3.26 -6.41
C PHE A 93 14.69 -2.26 -6.56
N THR A 94 13.54 -2.73 -7.01
CA THR A 94 12.35 -1.90 -7.29
C THR A 94 11.33 -1.92 -6.15
N GLY A 95 11.63 -2.65 -5.07
CA GLY A 95 10.66 -2.98 -4.02
C GLY A 95 9.99 -4.34 -4.23
N SER A 96 10.06 -4.91 -5.44
CA SER A 96 9.41 -6.18 -5.78
C SER A 96 10.33 -7.16 -6.51
N TYR A 97 11.27 -6.68 -7.29
CA TYR A 97 12.19 -7.49 -8.09
C TYR A 97 13.51 -6.76 -8.29
N TYR A 98 14.49 -7.49 -8.81
CA TYR A 98 15.79 -6.95 -9.22
C TYR A 98 15.88 -6.85 -10.74
N ILE A 99 16.49 -5.77 -11.22
CA ILE A 99 16.88 -5.55 -12.61
C ILE A 99 18.35 -5.12 -12.66
N ALA A 100 19.11 -5.59 -13.63
CA ALA A 100 20.51 -5.17 -13.75
C ALA A 100 20.58 -3.68 -14.16
N ASP A 101 21.45 -2.93 -13.49
CA ASP A 101 21.61 -1.49 -13.65
C ASP A 101 21.97 -1.06 -15.09
N THR A 102 22.68 -1.91 -15.82
CA THR A 102 23.01 -1.68 -17.23
C THR A 102 21.78 -1.47 -18.13
N PHE A 103 20.61 -1.90 -17.65
CA PHE A 103 19.34 -1.72 -18.37
C PHE A 103 18.53 -0.52 -17.89
N ILE A 104 19.15 0.39 -17.12
CA ILE A 104 18.54 1.64 -16.65
C ILE A 104 19.27 2.82 -17.26
N LYS A 105 18.50 3.75 -17.83
CA LYS A 105 19.04 4.93 -18.50
C LYS A 105 19.63 5.95 -17.53
N GLU A 106 18.98 6.14 -16.39
CA GLU A 106 19.31 7.15 -15.41
C GLU A 106 20.52 6.73 -14.57
N ASN A 107 21.26 7.72 -14.04
CA ASN A 107 22.37 7.46 -13.14
C ASN A 107 21.83 6.97 -11.79
N THR A 108 22.12 5.74 -11.45
CA THR A 108 21.67 5.06 -10.22
C THR A 108 22.67 5.14 -9.06
N THR A 109 23.83 5.81 -9.24
CA THR A 109 24.86 5.90 -8.18
C THR A 109 24.40 6.62 -6.94
N ALA A 110 23.42 7.53 -7.07
CA ALA A 110 22.81 8.25 -5.95
C ALA A 110 21.76 7.42 -5.17
N LEU A 111 21.32 6.28 -5.72
CA LEU A 111 20.42 5.39 -4.97
C LEU A 111 21.11 4.85 -3.72
N PRO A 112 20.39 4.71 -2.61
CA PRO A 112 20.92 4.08 -1.41
C PRO A 112 21.36 2.65 -1.72
N VAL A 113 22.37 2.15 -1.03
CA VAL A 113 22.75 0.73 -1.11
C VAL A 113 21.67 -0.08 -0.38
N CYS A 114 21.18 -1.16 -0.99
CA CYS A 114 20.20 -2.03 -0.35
C CYS A 114 20.78 -2.60 0.95
N GLY A 115 20.09 -2.37 2.07
CA GLY A 115 20.58 -2.74 3.39
C GLY A 115 21.51 -1.74 4.06
N SER A 116 22.06 -0.73 3.35
CA SER A 116 22.72 0.42 3.98
C SER A 116 21.74 1.60 4.00
N SER A 117 21.34 2.01 5.17
CA SER A 117 20.55 3.22 5.37
C SER A 117 21.48 4.44 5.23
N PRO A 118 21.28 5.35 4.24
CA PRO A 118 21.91 6.66 4.30
C PRO A 118 21.04 7.54 5.21
N ASN A 119 21.47 7.73 6.39
CA ASN A 119 20.73 8.31 7.50
C ASN A 119 19.70 7.34 8.07
N PRO A 120 19.68 7.01 9.34
CA PRO A 120 18.59 6.20 9.83
C PRO A 120 17.30 6.97 9.54
N LYS A 121 16.56 6.54 8.50
CA LYS A 121 15.12 6.55 8.65
C LYS A 121 14.96 6.03 10.06
N PRO A 122 14.35 6.77 11.01
CA PRO A 122 14.31 6.34 12.40
C PRO A 122 14.03 4.85 12.32
N THR A 123 14.99 4.05 12.78
CA THR A 123 14.83 2.59 12.93
C THR A 123 13.43 2.48 13.45
N PRO A 124 12.48 1.81 12.75
CA PRO A 124 11.14 1.76 13.26
C PRO A 124 11.34 1.42 14.72
N THR A 125 11.03 2.37 15.61
CA THR A 125 11.24 2.23 17.07
C THR A 125 10.79 0.82 17.33
N PRO A 126 11.63 -0.08 17.90
CA PRO A 126 11.23 -1.46 18.09
C PRO A 126 9.80 -1.38 18.59
N PRO A 127 8.83 -2.07 17.98
CA PRO A 127 7.45 -1.89 18.34
C PRO A 127 7.40 -1.93 19.85
N PRO A 128 6.77 -0.97 20.54
CA PRO A 128 6.79 -0.92 21.99
C PRO A 128 6.54 -2.33 22.48
N THR A 129 7.30 -2.81 23.45
CA THR A 129 7.28 -4.19 23.97
C THR A 129 5.94 -4.57 24.61
N THR A 130 4.87 -4.11 24.02
CA THR A 130 3.50 -4.25 24.48
C THR A 130 2.62 -4.77 23.35
N ALA A 131 1.66 -5.59 23.71
CA ALA A 131 0.59 -6.00 22.80
C ALA A 131 -0.37 -4.83 22.57
N LYS A 132 -0.84 -4.68 21.35
CA LYS A 132 -1.91 -3.74 20.99
C LYS A 132 -2.90 -4.41 20.05
N THR A 133 -4.18 -4.23 20.35
CA THR A 133 -5.28 -4.56 19.42
C THR A 133 -6.10 -3.32 19.14
N LEU A 134 -6.61 -3.24 17.93
CA LEU A 134 -7.61 -2.27 17.54
C LEU A 134 -9.00 -2.86 17.73
N LYS A 135 -9.94 -2.03 18.10
CA LYS A 135 -11.34 -2.45 18.14
C LYS A 135 -11.85 -2.49 16.70
N ILE A 136 -12.08 -3.68 16.18
CA ILE A 136 -12.73 -3.91 14.90
C ILE A 136 -14.01 -4.72 15.13
N ASP A 137 -14.99 -4.55 14.25
CA ASP A 137 -16.18 -5.38 14.14
C ASP A 137 -16.05 -6.21 12.85
N MET A 138 -15.38 -7.37 12.96
CA MET A 138 -15.10 -8.23 11.79
C MET A 138 -16.40 -8.74 11.18
N GLN A 139 -16.68 -8.29 9.98
CA GLN A 139 -17.88 -8.69 9.26
C GLN A 139 -17.72 -10.10 8.68
N LYS A 140 -18.70 -10.96 8.90
CA LYS A 140 -18.78 -12.24 8.22
C LYS A 140 -19.23 -12.03 6.78
N GLN A 141 -18.55 -12.66 5.84
CA GLN A 141 -18.91 -12.53 4.43
C GLN A 141 -20.30 -13.13 4.15
N VAL A 142 -21.15 -12.37 3.50
CA VAL A 142 -22.53 -12.81 3.18
C VAL A 142 -22.61 -13.68 1.93
N ARG A 143 -21.53 -13.74 1.14
CA ARG A 143 -21.38 -14.59 -0.06
C ARG A 143 -20.06 -15.31 -0.05
N THR A 144 -19.98 -16.48 -0.66
CA THR A 144 -18.82 -17.40 -0.56
C THR A 144 -17.53 -16.82 -1.16
N GLN A 145 -17.59 -15.84 -2.06
CA GLN A 145 -16.41 -15.20 -2.67
C GLN A 145 -16.13 -13.79 -2.14
N TRP A 146 -16.87 -13.36 -1.10
CA TRP A 146 -16.83 -11.96 -0.64
C TRP A 146 -15.94 -11.72 0.59
N CYS A 147 -14.90 -12.52 0.77
CA CYS A 147 -13.91 -12.24 1.82
C CYS A 147 -13.25 -10.85 1.66
N TRP A 148 -13.00 -10.43 0.43
CA TRP A 148 -12.47 -9.10 0.10
C TRP A 148 -13.42 -7.98 0.51
N ASP A 149 -14.69 -8.16 0.25
CA ASP A 149 -15.75 -7.21 0.55
C ASP A 149 -15.97 -7.07 2.08
N ALA A 150 -16.16 -8.19 2.76
CA ALA A 150 -16.33 -8.23 4.21
C ALA A 150 -15.11 -7.64 4.96
N SER A 151 -13.89 -7.89 4.47
CA SER A 151 -12.67 -7.28 5.01
C SER A 151 -12.65 -5.76 4.77
N GLY A 152 -13.06 -5.30 3.59
CA GLY A 152 -13.18 -3.89 3.26
C GLY A 152 -14.22 -3.16 4.14
N VAL A 153 -15.42 -3.74 4.30
CA VAL A 153 -16.45 -3.21 5.19
C VAL A 153 -15.99 -3.18 6.64
N THR A 154 -15.25 -4.19 7.10
CA THR A 154 -14.66 -4.21 8.45
C THR A 154 -13.74 -3.02 8.68
N ILE A 155 -12.84 -2.75 7.73
CA ILE A 155 -11.91 -1.63 7.79
C ILE A 155 -12.67 -0.29 7.70
N ALA A 156 -13.65 -0.18 6.81
CA ALA A 156 -14.48 1.00 6.68
C ALA A 156 -15.22 1.33 7.99
N LYS A 157 -15.81 0.32 8.64
CA LYS A 157 -16.47 0.49 9.95
C LYS A 157 -15.50 0.94 11.04
N HIS A 158 -14.26 0.45 11.05
CA HIS A 158 -13.26 0.92 12.01
C HIS A 158 -13.03 2.43 11.89
N TRP A 159 -13.12 2.98 10.69
CA TRP A 159 -12.98 4.41 10.41
C TRP A 159 -14.31 5.19 10.52
N GLY A 160 -15.38 4.54 11.02
CA GLY A 160 -16.67 5.20 11.27
C GLY A 160 -17.64 5.22 10.09
N PHE A 161 -17.32 4.58 8.98
CA PHE A 161 -18.22 4.47 7.84
C PHE A 161 -19.22 3.34 8.05
N SER A 162 -20.50 3.60 7.74
CA SER A 162 -21.56 2.60 7.78
C SER A 162 -21.95 2.23 6.35
N VAL A 163 -21.70 0.98 5.96
CA VAL A 163 -21.97 0.47 4.61
C VAL A 163 -22.28 -1.03 4.70
N SER A 164 -23.24 -1.51 3.90
CA SER A 164 -23.46 -2.94 3.73
C SER A 164 -22.46 -3.54 2.75
N GLN A 165 -22.31 -4.86 2.76
CA GLN A 165 -21.43 -5.55 1.80
C GLN A 165 -21.92 -5.33 0.35
N GLU A 166 -23.24 -5.38 0.09
CA GLU A 166 -23.78 -5.08 -1.23
C GLU A 166 -23.48 -3.66 -1.70
N GLN A 167 -23.62 -2.67 -0.82
CA GLN A 167 -23.28 -1.28 -1.15
C GLN A 167 -21.79 -1.10 -1.37
N PHE A 168 -20.95 -1.75 -0.55
CA PHE A 168 -19.50 -1.69 -0.71
C PHE A 168 -19.05 -2.33 -2.02
N CYS A 169 -19.61 -3.49 -2.37
CA CYS A 169 -19.38 -4.11 -3.69
C CYS A 169 -19.75 -3.18 -4.84
N GLN A 170 -20.91 -2.52 -4.77
CA GLN A 170 -21.36 -1.58 -5.81
C GLN A 170 -20.39 -0.39 -5.96
N LEU A 171 -19.83 0.11 -4.86
CA LEU A 171 -18.81 1.14 -4.89
C LEU A 171 -17.52 0.62 -5.52
N ALA A 172 -17.06 -0.57 -5.14
CA ALA A 172 -15.86 -1.19 -5.70
C ALA A 172 -15.99 -1.49 -7.20
N ALA A 173 -17.19 -1.83 -7.67
CA ALA A 173 -17.48 -2.13 -9.06
C ALA A 173 -17.41 -0.93 -10.00
N GLN A 174 -17.57 0.28 -9.50
CA GLN A 174 -17.55 1.48 -10.34
C GLN A 174 -16.15 1.71 -10.96
N GLY A 175 -16.05 1.57 -12.28
CA GLY A 175 -14.78 1.71 -13.02
C GLY A 175 -13.82 0.53 -12.85
N SER A 176 -14.31 -0.62 -12.38
CA SER A 176 -13.60 -1.88 -12.21
C SER A 176 -14.29 -2.98 -13.02
N TRP A 177 -13.61 -4.13 -13.17
CA TRP A 177 -14.17 -5.34 -13.77
C TRP A 177 -15.08 -6.12 -12.78
N VAL A 178 -15.07 -5.75 -11.52
CA VAL A 178 -15.87 -6.39 -10.47
C VAL A 178 -17.36 -6.24 -10.78
N ASN A 179 -18.08 -7.34 -10.67
CA ASN A 179 -19.53 -7.34 -10.58
C ASN A 179 -19.95 -7.98 -9.25
N CYS A 180 -21.13 -7.65 -8.76
CA CYS A 180 -21.58 -8.11 -7.44
C CYS A 180 -22.28 -9.48 -7.46
N ASN A 181 -21.97 -10.35 -8.42
CA ASN A 181 -22.52 -11.69 -8.59
C ASN A 181 -21.68 -12.79 -7.89
N ASN A 182 -21.29 -12.55 -6.61
CA ASN A 182 -20.54 -13.54 -5.82
C ASN A 182 -19.23 -13.97 -6.48
N GLN A 183 -18.37 -13.04 -6.86
CA GLN A 183 -17.05 -13.32 -7.41
C GLN A 183 -15.93 -12.80 -6.52
N PRO A 184 -14.72 -13.40 -6.62
CA PRO A 184 -13.54 -12.88 -5.96
C PRO A 184 -13.13 -11.52 -6.54
N ALA A 185 -12.40 -10.74 -5.75
CA ALA A 185 -11.80 -9.49 -6.20
C ALA A 185 -10.40 -9.30 -5.59
N THR A 186 -9.70 -8.26 -6.01
CA THR A 186 -8.34 -7.95 -5.57
C THR A 186 -8.33 -6.96 -4.40
N LEU A 187 -7.15 -6.76 -3.80
CA LEU A 187 -6.95 -5.70 -2.81
C LEU A 187 -7.08 -4.30 -3.43
N GLU A 188 -6.84 -4.17 -4.74
CA GLU A 188 -7.04 -2.95 -5.50
C GLU A 188 -8.53 -2.65 -5.69
N ASP A 189 -9.35 -3.66 -5.96
CA ASP A 189 -10.81 -3.50 -6.04
C ASP A 189 -11.40 -3.10 -4.68
N MET A 190 -10.93 -3.72 -3.59
CA MET A 190 -11.27 -3.29 -2.23
C MET A 190 -10.91 -1.82 -2.00
N ALA A 191 -9.71 -1.41 -2.43
CA ALA A 191 -9.27 -0.02 -2.30
C ALA A 191 -10.11 0.96 -3.09
N ASN A 192 -10.57 0.57 -4.29
CA ASN A 192 -11.51 1.35 -5.07
C ASN A 192 -12.82 1.59 -4.28
N GLY A 193 -13.34 0.53 -3.64
CA GLY A 193 -14.50 0.64 -2.75
C GLY A 193 -14.25 1.58 -1.57
N LEU A 194 -13.11 1.45 -0.87
CA LEU A 194 -12.74 2.31 0.25
C LEU A 194 -12.60 3.78 -0.17
N ALA A 195 -11.93 4.05 -1.30
CA ALA A 195 -11.77 5.41 -1.83
C ALA A 195 -13.12 6.05 -2.19
N ARG A 196 -14.00 5.30 -2.84
CA ARG A 196 -15.34 5.78 -3.23
C ARG A 196 -16.29 5.94 -2.05
N LEU A 197 -16.06 5.19 -0.98
CA LEU A 197 -16.78 5.38 0.28
C LEU A 197 -16.36 6.68 1.00
N GLY A 198 -15.20 7.25 0.65
CA GLY A 198 -14.73 8.53 1.16
C GLY A 198 -13.60 8.44 2.17
N LEU A 199 -12.90 7.31 2.28
CA LEU A 199 -11.69 7.24 3.11
C LEU A 199 -10.63 8.20 2.56
N SER A 200 -9.95 8.91 3.45
CA SER A 200 -8.90 9.89 3.09
C SER A 200 -7.69 9.24 2.41
N ASN A 201 -7.43 7.97 2.73
CA ASN A 201 -6.41 7.15 2.09
C ASN A 201 -6.87 5.69 2.02
N SER A 202 -7.05 5.16 0.82
CA SER A 202 -7.41 3.75 0.61
C SER A 202 -6.20 2.79 0.70
N GLY A 203 -5.04 3.29 1.11
CA GLY A 203 -3.83 2.52 1.32
C GLY A 203 -3.03 2.24 0.04
N ARG A 204 -1.93 1.52 0.20
CA ARG A 204 -1.06 1.03 -0.88
C ARG A 204 -0.87 -0.47 -0.82
N SER A 205 -0.77 -1.11 -1.97
CA SER A 205 -0.51 -2.54 -2.05
C SER A 205 0.95 -2.87 -1.85
N LEU A 206 1.18 -3.94 -1.11
CA LEU A 206 2.42 -4.70 -1.08
C LEU A 206 2.15 -6.05 -1.74
N TYR A 207 2.85 -6.35 -2.81
CA TYR A 207 2.79 -7.67 -3.48
C TYR A 207 3.63 -8.71 -2.74
N ARG A 208 3.58 -8.65 -1.41
CA ARG A 208 4.22 -9.53 -0.43
C ARG A 208 3.50 -9.43 0.92
N ASN A 209 3.87 -10.29 1.86
CA ASN A 209 3.48 -10.09 3.25
C ASN A 209 4.08 -8.78 3.81
N ALA A 210 3.38 -8.13 4.71
CA ALA A 210 3.98 -7.14 5.58
C ALA A 210 4.91 -7.83 6.59
N SER A 211 6.07 -7.25 6.88
CA SER A 211 6.93 -7.72 7.97
C SER A 211 6.23 -7.55 9.32
N PHE A 212 6.73 -8.21 10.37
CA PHE A 212 6.19 -8.01 11.72
C PHE A 212 6.27 -6.54 12.15
N SER A 213 7.39 -5.86 11.86
CA SER A 213 7.57 -4.45 12.19
C SER A 213 6.62 -3.53 11.41
N GLU A 214 6.38 -3.82 10.12
CA GLU A 214 5.38 -3.09 9.33
C GLU A 214 3.98 -3.31 9.90
N SER A 215 3.62 -4.54 10.24
CA SER A 215 2.33 -4.88 10.85
C SER A 215 2.13 -4.15 12.19
N ALA A 216 3.14 -4.19 13.05
CA ALA A 216 3.11 -3.51 14.34
C ALA A 216 3.01 -1.97 14.17
N ALA A 217 3.72 -1.39 13.19
CA ALA A 217 3.66 0.04 12.91
C ALA A 217 2.26 0.49 12.44
N GLU A 218 1.61 -0.29 11.58
CA GLU A 218 0.24 -0.03 11.14
C GLU A 218 -0.73 -0.03 12.34
N ILE A 219 -0.68 -1.07 13.16
CA ILE A 219 -1.55 -1.20 14.32
C ILE A 219 -1.23 -0.15 15.39
N ALA A 220 0.05 0.18 15.62
CA ALA A 220 0.46 1.25 16.52
C ALA A 220 -0.13 2.60 16.09
N ALA A 221 -0.22 2.84 14.79
CA ALA A 221 -0.82 4.04 14.20
C ALA A 221 -2.36 3.99 14.10
N GLY A 222 -3.01 2.95 14.64
CA GLY A 222 -4.48 2.84 14.64
C GLY A 222 -5.07 2.33 13.32
N ARG A 223 -4.27 1.76 12.43
CA ARG A 223 -4.69 1.34 11.09
C ARG A 223 -4.80 -0.19 10.99
N PRO A 224 -5.99 -0.78 11.07
CA PRO A 224 -6.19 -2.16 10.66
C PRO A 224 -5.98 -2.26 9.14
N PHE A 225 -5.44 -3.38 8.67
CA PHE A 225 -5.10 -3.51 7.27
C PHE A 225 -5.47 -4.87 6.69
N ALA A 226 -5.73 -4.90 5.38
CA ALA A 226 -6.13 -6.10 4.68
C ALA A 226 -4.92 -6.92 4.22
N VAL A 227 -5.08 -8.24 4.28
CA VAL A 227 -4.10 -9.21 3.78
C VAL A 227 -4.76 -10.24 2.89
N ARG A 228 -4.02 -10.77 1.92
CA ARG A 228 -4.43 -11.90 1.11
C ARG A 228 -3.52 -13.09 1.38
N ILE A 229 -4.10 -14.22 1.73
CA ILE A 229 -3.43 -15.51 1.74
C ILE A 229 -3.75 -16.27 0.43
N GLY A 230 -2.77 -17.02 -0.06
CA GLY A 230 -2.94 -18.00 -1.15
C GLY A 230 -2.92 -19.39 -0.59
N TRP A 231 -3.97 -20.17 -0.81
CA TRP A 231 -4.03 -21.56 -0.37
C TRP A 231 -3.06 -22.44 -1.16
N ARG A 232 -2.47 -23.43 -0.54
CA ARG A 232 -1.61 -24.42 -1.22
C ARG A 232 -2.38 -25.25 -2.25
N THR A 233 -3.67 -25.39 -2.08
CA THR A 233 -4.60 -26.06 -3.00
C THR A 233 -5.12 -25.19 -4.13
N GLY A 234 -4.66 -23.92 -4.19
CA GLY A 234 -5.13 -22.92 -5.16
C GLY A 234 -6.20 -21.99 -4.59
N GLY A 235 -6.37 -20.84 -5.26
CA GLY A 235 -7.26 -19.80 -4.77
C GLY A 235 -6.64 -18.92 -3.70
N GLY A 236 -7.46 -18.23 -2.93
CA GLY A 236 -7.01 -17.33 -1.88
C GLY A 236 -8.14 -16.88 -0.96
N HIS A 237 -7.76 -16.15 0.09
CA HIS A 237 -8.69 -15.62 1.06
C HIS A 237 -8.17 -14.29 1.59
N MET A 238 -9.05 -13.40 2.02
CA MET A 238 -8.68 -12.11 2.60
C MET A 238 -9.11 -12.03 4.05
N ASN A 239 -8.20 -11.52 4.87
CA ASN A 239 -8.35 -11.31 6.30
C ASN A 239 -7.96 -9.88 6.67
N VAL A 240 -8.24 -9.48 7.91
CA VAL A 240 -7.84 -8.19 8.48
C VAL A 240 -6.86 -8.41 9.63
N ILE A 241 -5.68 -7.80 9.56
CA ILE A 241 -4.77 -7.71 10.70
C ILE A 241 -5.21 -6.52 11.55
N TYR A 242 -5.44 -6.76 12.85
CA TYR A 242 -5.96 -5.75 13.76
C TYR A 242 -5.19 -5.65 15.09
N GLY A 243 -4.14 -6.43 15.27
CA GLY A 243 -3.34 -6.40 16.49
C GLY A 243 -1.96 -7.04 16.32
N TYR A 244 -1.09 -6.77 17.29
CA TYR A 244 0.21 -7.41 17.44
C TYR A 244 0.56 -7.61 18.91
N ASP A 245 1.46 -8.57 19.16
CA ASP A 245 2.18 -8.75 20.43
C ASP A 245 3.67 -8.93 20.11
N SER A 246 4.48 -7.94 20.48
CA SER A 246 5.91 -7.94 20.20
C SER A 246 6.72 -8.87 21.12
N ALA A 247 6.20 -9.23 22.29
CA ALA A 247 6.86 -10.18 23.18
C ALA A 247 6.88 -11.61 22.60
N THR A 248 5.83 -11.96 21.86
CA THR A 248 5.64 -13.30 21.30
C THR A 248 5.68 -13.35 19.77
N ASN A 249 5.90 -12.20 19.11
CA ASN A 249 5.83 -12.06 17.65
C ASN A 249 4.48 -12.52 17.06
N MET A 250 3.38 -12.26 17.75
CA MET A 250 2.05 -12.65 17.33
C MET A 250 1.34 -11.50 16.61
N VAL A 251 0.50 -11.84 15.63
CA VAL A 251 -0.46 -10.93 15.00
C VAL A 251 -1.88 -11.39 15.25
N ALA A 252 -2.78 -10.44 15.48
CA ALA A 252 -4.21 -10.69 15.62
C ALA A 252 -4.88 -10.60 14.25
N VAL A 253 -5.63 -11.62 13.89
CA VAL A 253 -6.25 -11.81 12.58
C VAL A 253 -7.76 -11.91 12.74
N GLY A 254 -8.49 -11.08 12.00
CA GLY A 254 -9.93 -11.16 11.81
C GLY A 254 -10.25 -11.91 10.51
N ASP A 255 -11.04 -12.97 10.61
CA ASP A 255 -11.42 -13.82 9.48
C ASP A 255 -12.90 -13.64 9.13
N PRO A 256 -13.24 -13.24 7.89
CA PRO A 256 -14.61 -13.06 7.45
C PRO A 256 -15.35 -14.38 7.15
N TRP A 257 -14.67 -15.52 7.08
CA TRP A 257 -15.33 -16.76 6.72
C TRP A 257 -16.39 -17.16 7.75
N GLN A 258 -17.56 -17.60 7.28
CA GLN A 258 -18.75 -17.77 8.15
C GLN A 258 -18.55 -18.82 9.26
N THR A 259 -17.83 -19.89 8.99
CA THR A 259 -17.68 -21.03 9.92
C THR A 259 -16.36 -21.07 10.67
N THR A 260 -15.39 -20.19 10.34
CA THR A 260 -14.13 -20.10 11.07
C THR A 260 -14.26 -19.26 12.33
N GLN A 261 -13.32 -19.44 13.25
CA GLN A 261 -13.15 -18.53 14.38
C GLN A 261 -12.84 -17.12 13.86
N THR A 262 -13.66 -16.15 14.28
CA THR A 262 -13.61 -14.78 13.76
C THR A 262 -12.31 -14.06 14.13
N TYR A 263 -11.82 -14.27 15.34
CA TYR A 263 -10.63 -13.59 15.88
C TYR A 263 -9.64 -14.61 16.36
N THR A 264 -8.43 -14.59 15.79
CA THR A 264 -7.35 -15.53 16.12
C THR A 264 -6.03 -14.78 16.31
N TRP A 265 -5.12 -15.41 17.05
CA TRP A 265 -3.75 -14.97 17.18
C TRP A 265 -2.83 -15.98 16.48
N TRP A 266 -1.90 -15.49 15.70
CA TRP A 266 -0.94 -16.28 14.96
C TRP A 266 0.47 -15.79 15.21
N ASN A 267 1.43 -16.69 15.39
CA ASN A 267 2.82 -16.32 15.21
C ASN A 267 3.02 -15.79 13.80
N HIS A 268 3.64 -14.60 13.67
CA HIS A 268 3.76 -13.92 12.38
C HIS A 268 4.45 -14.78 11.31
N ALA A 269 5.58 -15.45 11.65
CA ALA A 269 6.30 -16.29 10.69
C ALA A 269 5.43 -17.47 10.22
N THR A 270 4.67 -18.09 11.12
CA THR A 270 3.73 -19.15 10.78
C THR A 270 2.57 -18.64 9.92
N TYR A 271 2.06 -17.45 10.18
CA TYR A 271 1.02 -16.83 9.36
C TYR A 271 1.53 -16.45 7.97
N VAL A 272 2.79 -16.02 7.87
CA VAL A 272 3.44 -15.73 6.56
C VAL A 272 3.53 -16.96 5.69
N ASN A 273 3.88 -18.12 6.26
CA ASN A 273 4.08 -19.33 5.48
C ASN A 273 3.90 -20.59 6.33
N ASN A 274 2.98 -21.46 5.91
CA ASN A 274 2.71 -22.74 6.55
C ASN A 274 2.26 -23.81 5.53
N ASN A 275 1.89 -24.99 6.00
CA ASN A 275 1.47 -26.10 5.12
C ASN A 275 0.13 -25.87 4.42
N SER A 276 -0.70 -24.95 4.88
CA SER A 276 -2.04 -24.70 4.32
C SER A 276 -2.05 -23.52 3.36
N PHE A 277 -1.31 -22.44 3.68
CA PHE A 277 -1.32 -21.21 2.91
C PHE A 277 0.01 -20.44 3.01
N GLN A 278 0.11 -19.41 2.18
CA GLN A 278 1.13 -18.37 2.23
C GLN A 278 0.48 -17.00 2.20
N TRP A 279 0.92 -16.07 3.04
CA TRP A 279 0.53 -14.65 2.96
C TRP A 279 1.20 -14.00 1.75
N THR A 280 0.43 -13.64 0.74
CA THR A 280 0.93 -13.24 -0.58
C THR A 280 0.91 -11.74 -0.82
N HIS A 281 -0.07 -11.02 -0.25
CA HIS A 281 -0.25 -9.57 -0.47
C HIS A 281 -0.76 -8.89 0.79
N SER A 282 -0.46 -7.61 0.91
CA SER A 282 -0.96 -6.74 1.98
C SER A 282 -1.44 -5.42 1.41
N ARG A 283 -2.42 -4.79 2.06
CA ARG A 283 -2.78 -3.41 1.77
C ARG A 283 -2.70 -2.61 3.04
N ILE A 284 -1.70 -1.74 3.14
CA ILE A 284 -1.33 -0.98 4.34
C ILE A 284 -1.52 0.52 4.11
N GLY A 285 -1.50 1.32 5.20
CA GLY A 285 -1.65 2.78 5.13
C GLY A 285 -3.10 3.23 4.90
N ILE A 286 -4.10 2.38 5.16
CA ILE A 286 -5.51 2.75 5.03
C ILE A 286 -5.89 3.71 6.16
N GLN A 287 -6.56 4.82 5.81
CA GLN A 287 -6.91 5.86 6.76
C GLN A 287 -8.27 6.48 6.42
N GLY A 288 -9.08 6.76 7.45
CA GLY A 288 -10.39 7.40 7.37
C GLY A 288 -10.35 8.92 7.24
#